data_01309ccc6460dcc7f962a42aacb9621c
#
_entry.id   01309ccc6460dcc7f962a42aacb9621c
#
_cell.length_a   1.000
_cell.length_b   1.000
_cell.length_c   1.000
_cell.angle_alpha   90.00
_cell.angle_beta   90.00
_cell.angle_gamma   90.00
#
_symmetry.space_group_name_H-M   'P 1'
#
loop_
_entity.id
_entity.type
_entity.pdbx_description
1 polymer ?
#
loop_
_entity_poly.entity_id
_entity_poly.type
_entity_poly.pdbx_seq_one_letter_code
_entity_poly.pdbx_strand_id
1 'polypeptide(L)'
;MAKKNSLILVLALFSVGASAMFWPFKKYDVEMSPEVRGVIKLDGKPQVGLTVHRELFYEGYKKGKTLKDEAQTNELGEFFFPGVTIRSRAPGDIFGGSLNVHQKIYLNWQGDQKKVWGVWVPPDGRKPLLSMLSDINCELTNIERIHEVEIAPEKGLPISVYSICDWSNDRVTTYLYDEDSDTYIAKKDIVD
;
A
#
# COMPACT_ATOMS: atom_id res chain seq x y z
N MET A 1 28.49 -27.28 -52.77
CA MET A 1 28.95 -26.48 -51.60
C MET A 1 27.82 -25.69 -50.91
N ALA A 2 26.57 -25.67 -51.38
CA ALA A 2 25.47 -24.86 -50.82
C ALA A 2 24.74 -25.49 -49.59
N LYS A 3 24.85 -26.79 -49.35
CA LYS A 3 24.13 -27.46 -48.24
C LYS A 3 24.73 -27.25 -46.84
N LYS A 4 26.05 -26.93 -46.74
CA LYS A 4 26.70 -26.72 -45.46
C LYS A 4 26.37 -25.37 -44.80
N ASN A 5 26.12 -24.36 -45.62
CA ASN A 5 25.81 -23.00 -45.09
C ASN A 5 24.36 -22.89 -44.58
N SER A 6 23.42 -23.70 -45.11
CA SER A 6 22.03 -23.68 -44.64
C SER A 6 21.86 -24.27 -43.23
N LEU A 7 22.69 -25.26 -42.88
CA LEU A 7 22.65 -25.88 -41.55
C LEU A 7 23.19 -24.96 -40.45
N ILE A 8 24.21 -24.16 -40.77
CA ILE A 8 24.78 -23.20 -39.85
C ILE A 8 23.80 -22.03 -39.56
N LEU A 9 23.06 -21.61 -40.61
CA LEU A 9 22.05 -20.57 -40.47
C LEU A 9 20.88 -20.99 -39.56
N VAL A 10 20.42 -22.24 -39.68
CA VAL A 10 19.35 -22.81 -38.85
C VAL A 10 19.81 -22.97 -37.40
N LEU A 11 21.04 -23.38 -37.14
CA LEU A 11 21.61 -23.47 -35.79
C LEU A 11 21.81 -22.08 -35.15
N ALA A 12 22.14 -21.03 -35.91
CA ALA A 12 22.27 -19.67 -35.42
C ALA A 12 20.90 -19.06 -35.01
N LEU A 13 19.83 -19.41 -35.69
CA LEU A 13 18.47 -18.98 -35.36
C LEU A 13 17.94 -19.63 -34.06
N PHE A 14 18.37 -20.85 -33.75
CA PHE A 14 18.00 -21.53 -32.52
C PHE A 14 18.75 -20.98 -31.30
N SER A 15 19.96 -20.45 -31.46
CA SER A 15 20.75 -19.90 -30.34
C SER A 15 20.26 -18.54 -29.86
N VAL A 16 19.59 -17.73 -30.68
CA VAL A 16 19.01 -16.44 -30.29
C VAL A 16 17.71 -16.64 -29.50
N GLY A 17 16.98 -17.73 -29.73
CA GLY A 17 15.73 -18.06 -29.01
C GLY A 17 15.96 -18.52 -27.57
N ALA A 18 17.12 -19.08 -27.23
CA ALA A 18 17.39 -19.64 -25.91
C ALA A 18 17.58 -18.56 -24.82
N SER A 19 18.04 -17.37 -25.20
CA SER A 19 18.24 -16.27 -24.25
C SER A 19 16.94 -15.59 -23.82
N ALA A 20 15.90 -15.64 -24.65
CA ALA A 20 14.59 -15.09 -24.34
C ALA A 20 13.75 -16.00 -23.44
N MET A 21 14.11 -17.29 -23.34
CA MET A 21 13.34 -18.29 -22.58
C MET A 21 13.61 -18.23 -21.06
N PHE A 22 14.65 -17.52 -20.59
CA PHE A 22 14.97 -17.41 -19.17
C PHE A 22 14.29 -16.26 -18.45
N TRP A 23 13.61 -15.35 -19.13
CA TRP A 23 13.00 -14.16 -18.54
C TRP A 23 11.73 -14.44 -17.73
N PRO A 24 10.84 -15.37 -18.09
CA PRO A 24 9.61 -15.61 -17.33
C PRO A 24 9.84 -16.20 -15.92
N PHE A 25 11.08 -16.58 -15.58
CA PHE A 25 11.41 -17.16 -14.27
C PHE A 25 12.06 -16.18 -13.30
N LYS A 26 12.36 -14.96 -13.73
CA LYS A 26 12.96 -13.95 -12.87
C LYS A 26 11.95 -13.55 -11.79
N LYS A 27 12.41 -13.52 -10.54
CA LYS A 27 11.65 -12.98 -9.41
C LYS A 27 12.14 -11.58 -9.10
N TYR A 28 11.20 -10.71 -8.79
CA TYR A 28 11.41 -9.32 -8.41
C TYR A 28 11.06 -9.15 -6.94
N ASP A 29 11.76 -8.26 -6.26
CA ASP A 29 11.40 -7.86 -4.92
C ASP A 29 10.22 -6.88 -5.02
N VAL A 30 9.15 -7.18 -4.28
CA VAL A 30 7.96 -6.36 -4.17
C VAL A 30 7.82 -5.95 -2.71
N GLU A 31 7.95 -4.66 -2.45
CA GLU A 31 7.69 -4.11 -1.13
C GLU A 31 6.17 -4.09 -0.88
N MET A 32 5.74 -4.88 0.08
CA MET A 32 4.32 -4.97 0.48
C MET A 32 3.94 -3.84 1.44
N SER A 33 4.87 -3.45 2.29
CA SER A 33 4.73 -2.34 3.23
C SER A 33 6.12 -1.88 3.67
N PRO A 34 6.35 -0.58 3.77
CA PRO A 34 7.51 -0.08 4.50
C PRO A 34 7.34 -0.36 5.99
N GLU A 35 8.29 0.08 6.79
CA GLU A 35 8.15 0.19 8.23
C GLU A 35 7.00 1.14 8.57
N VAL A 36 6.19 0.79 9.59
CA VAL A 36 5.04 1.56 10.02
C VAL A 36 5.20 1.92 11.50
N ARG A 37 4.98 3.18 11.82
CA ARG A 37 4.97 3.69 13.21
C ARG A 37 3.75 4.56 13.43
N GLY A 38 3.14 4.43 14.60
CA GLY A 38 1.99 5.25 14.92
C GLY A 38 1.64 5.27 16.40
N VAL A 39 0.72 6.16 16.73
CA VAL A 39 0.17 6.34 18.08
C VAL A 39 -1.35 6.26 18.01
N ILE A 40 -1.95 5.55 18.96
CA ILE A 40 -3.40 5.46 19.14
C ILE A 40 -3.79 6.21 20.42
N LYS A 41 -4.77 7.10 20.31
CA LYS A 41 -5.29 7.93 21.41
C LYS A 41 -6.81 7.80 21.54
N LEU A 42 -7.29 8.07 22.74
CA LEU A 42 -8.70 8.29 23.05
C LEU A 42 -8.81 9.56 23.88
N ASP A 43 -9.54 10.57 23.38
CA ASP A 43 -9.64 11.91 23.99
C ASP A 43 -8.25 12.50 24.29
N GLY A 44 -7.34 12.38 23.32
CA GLY A 44 -5.97 12.85 23.40
C GLY A 44 -5.03 12.02 24.29
N LYS A 45 -5.52 10.98 24.98
CA LYS A 45 -4.72 10.14 25.89
C LYS A 45 -4.24 8.86 25.19
N PRO A 46 -2.94 8.52 25.32
CA PRO A 46 -2.40 7.28 24.77
C PRO A 46 -3.18 6.05 25.24
N GLN A 47 -3.44 5.10 24.32
CA GLN A 47 -4.12 3.86 24.63
C GLN A 47 -3.14 2.70 24.67
N VAL A 48 -3.05 2.03 25.82
CA VAL A 48 -2.08 0.96 26.10
C VAL A 48 -2.70 -0.40 25.84
N GLY A 49 -1.92 -1.33 25.29
CA GLY A 49 -2.30 -2.75 25.16
C GLY A 49 -3.35 -3.04 24.08
N LEU A 50 -3.64 -2.09 23.19
CA LEU A 50 -4.51 -2.31 22.04
C LEU A 50 -3.80 -3.18 21.00
N THR A 51 -4.49 -4.18 20.48
CA THR A 51 -3.99 -4.99 19.36
C THR A 51 -4.33 -4.28 18.05
N VAL A 52 -3.28 -3.91 17.31
CA VAL A 52 -3.36 -3.34 15.97
C VAL A 52 -3.03 -4.46 14.98
N HIS A 53 -3.89 -4.68 13.99
CA HIS A 53 -3.74 -5.72 12.97
C HIS A 53 -3.28 -5.09 11.66
N ARG A 54 -2.39 -5.78 10.94
CA ARG A 54 -2.00 -5.41 9.57
C ARG A 54 -2.31 -6.56 8.60
N GLU A 55 -2.93 -6.24 7.49
CA GLU A 55 -3.19 -7.15 6.38
C GLU A 55 -2.58 -6.58 5.09
N LEU A 56 -1.79 -7.40 4.39
CA LEU A 56 -1.13 -7.05 3.15
C LEU A 56 -1.52 -8.06 2.07
N PHE A 57 -2.07 -7.56 0.98
CA PHE A 57 -2.50 -8.38 -0.14
C PHE A 57 -1.80 -7.94 -1.42
N TYR A 58 -1.37 -8.90 -2.22
CA TYR A 58 -0.81 -8.72 -3.55
C TYR A 58 -1.17 -9.94 -4.41
N GLU A 59 -1.88 -9.72 -5.50
CA GLU A 59 -2.37 -10.82 -6.34
C GLU A 59 -1.23 -11.70 -6.87
N GLY A 60 -0.08 -11.10 -7.18
CA GLY A 60 1.13 -11.79 -7.62
C GLY A 60 1.86 -12.61 -6.56
N TYR A 61 1.30 -12.75 -5.34
CA TYR A 61 1.92 -13.51 -4.26
C TYR A 61 1.06 -14.72 -3.86
N LYS A 62 1.63 -15.93 -4.01
CA LYS A 62 1.02 -17.21 -3.56
C LYS A 62 -0.49 -17.32 -3.86
N LYS A 63 -0.88 -16.98 -5.10
CA LYS A 63 -2.28 -16.98 -5.56
C LYS A 63 -3.18 -16.03 -4.77
N GLY A 64 -2.68 -14.82 -4.42
CA GLY A 64 -3.44 -13.82 -3.68
C GLY A 64 -3.55 -14.09 -2.18
N LYS A 65 -2.58 -14.80 -1.58
CA LYS A 65 -2.58 -15.01 -0.13
C LYS A 65 -2.31 -13.70 0.59
N THR A 66 -3.20 -13.32 1.50
CA THR A 66 -3.02 -12.19 2.42
C THR A 66 -1.99 -12.53 3.50
N LEU A 67 -1.01 -11.66 3.69
CA LEU A 67 -0.11 -11.68 4.85
C LEU A 67 -0.79 -10.93 6.00
N LYS A 68 -0.72 -11.47 7.21
CA LYS A 68 -1.31 -10.89 8.41
C LYS A 68 -0.31 -10.92 9.54
N ASP A 69 -0.20 -9.81 10.24
CA ASP A 69 0.54 -9.67 11.49
C ASP A 69 -0.17 -8.69 12.43
N GLU A 70 0.30 -8.60 13.66
CA GLU A 70 -0.25 -7.75 14.70
C GLU A 70 0.84 -7.14 15.56
N ALA A 71 0.55 -6.00 16.15
CA ALA A 71 1.37 -5.29 17.12
C ALA A 71 0.51 -4.82 18.29
N GLN A 72 1.09 -4.66 19.47
CA GLN A 72 0.41 -4.09 20.62
C GLN A 72 0.93 -2.67 20.89
N THR A 73 0.04 -1.79 21.31
CA THR A 73 0.43 -0.44 21.72
C THR A 73 1.13 -0.50 23.09
N ASN A 74 2.22 0.27 23.21
CA ASN A 74 3.00 0.43 24.43
C ASN A 74 2.39 1.46 25.39
N GLU A 75 3.09 1.80 26.49
CA GLU A 75 2.65 2.79 27.50
C GLU A 75 2.42 4.20 26.93
N LEU A 76 3.03 4.53 25.78
CA LEU A 76 2.85 5.78 25.06
C LEU A 76 1.78 5.69 23.97
N GLY A 77 1.05 4.55 23.88
CA GLY A 77 0.09 4.29 22.82
C GLY A 77 0.72 3.99 21.46
N GLU A 78 2.05 3.80 21.41
CA GLU A 78 2.80 3.60 20.17
C GLU A 78 2.75 2.15 19.72
N PHE A 79 2.63 1.94 18.41
CA PHE A 79 2.77 0.64 17.76
C PHE A 79 3.78 0.69 16.63
N PHE A 80 4.31 -0.49 16.28
CA PHE A 80 5.33 -0.64 15.26
C PHE A 80 5.11 -1.91 14.44
N PHE A 81 5.23 -1.79 13.11
CA PHE A 81 5.34 -2.92 12.20
C PHE A 81 6.63 -2.83 11.39
N PRO A 82 7.42 -3.90 11.29
CA PRO A 82 8.58 -3.95 10.40
C PRO A 82 8.15 -3.89 8.93
N GLY A 83 9.06 -3.44 8.06
CA GLY A 83 8.87 -3.49 6.61
C GLY A 83 8.70 -4.93 6.11
N VAL A 84 7.89 -5.13 5.08
CA VAL A 84 7.63 -6.44 4.46
C VAL A 84 7.93 -6.39 2.98
N THR A 85 8.87 -7.20 2.54
CA THR A 85 9.22 -7.42 1.13
C THR A 85 9.04 -8.90 0.78
N ILE A 86 8.44 -9.15 -0.37
CA ILE A 86 8.26 -10.49 -0.91
C ILE A 86 8.96 -10.64 -2.26
N ARG A 87 9.14 -11.88 -2.71
CA ARG A 87 9.62 -12.16 -4.07
C ARG A 87 8.50 -12.69 -4.94
N SER A 88 8.21 -12.01 -6.06
CA SER A 88 7.16 -12.35 -7.02
C SER A 88 7.70 -12.35 -8.45
N ARG A 89 7.06 -13.14 -9.33
CA ARG A 89 7.30 -13.10 -10.78
C ARG A 89 6.38 -12.12 -11.47
N ALA A 90 5.28 -11.73 -10.84
CA ALA A 90 4.23 -10.91 -11.44
C ALA A 90 4.70 -9.56 -12.03
N PRO A 91 5.67 -8.83 -11.45
CA PRO A 91 6.16 -7.60 -12.07
C PRO A 91 6.87 -7.79 -13.43
N GLY A 92 7.29 -9.03 -13.74
CA GLY A 92 7.92 -9.37 -15.02
C GLY A 92 6.99 -10.08 -15.99
N ASP A 93 5.72 -10.22 -15.66
CA ASP A 93 4.73 -10.83 -16.56
C ASP A 93 4.32 -9.82 -17.64
N ILE A 94 4.62 -10.14 -18.90
CA ILE A 94 4.32 -9.29 -20.06
C ILE A 94 2.81 -9.17 -20.33
N PHE A 95 1.99 -10.06 -19.80
CA PHE A 95 0.54 -10.03 -19.85
C PHE A 95 -0.08 -9.55 -18.52
N GLY A 96 0.74 -9.40 -17.48
CA GLY A 96 0.32 -8.91 -16.17
C GLY A 96 0.29 -7.38 -16.15
N GLY A 97 -0.86 -6.80 -15.79
CA GLY A 97 -0.95 -5.38 -15.48
C GLY A 97 -0.10 -5.01 -14.25
N SER A 98 0.04 -3.72 -14.00
CA SER A 98 0.56 -3.21 -12.73
C SER A 98 -0.32 -3.71 -11.59
N LEU A 99 0.20 -4.66 -10.81
CA LEU A 99 -0.53 -5.20 -9.67
C LEU A 99 -0.31 -4.28 -8.47
N ASN A 100 -1.40 -3.75 -7.95
CA ASN A 100 -1.38 -2.93 -6.75
C ASN A 100 -1.18 -3.78 -5.49
N VAL A 101 -0.53 -3.21 -4.50
CA VAL A 101 -0.49 -3.74 -3.14
C VAL A 101 -1.63 -3.13 -2.35
N HIS A 102 -2.51 -3.96 -1.80
CA HIS A 102 -3.50 -3.51 -0.83
C HIS A 102 -2.89 -3.60 0.57
N GLN A 103 -2.92 -2.47 1.28
CA GLN A 103 -2.48 -2.35 2.66
C GLN A 103 -3.67 -1.97 3.53
N LYS A 104 -3.92 -2.74 4.60
CA LYS A 104 -4.94 -2.46 5.59
C LYS A 104 -4.35 -2.58 6.98
N ILE A 105 -4.49 -1.54 7.81
CA ILE A 105 -4.18 -1.56 9.24
C ILE A 105 -5.44 -1.15 9.98
N TYR A 106 -5.81 -1.90 11.02
CA TYR A 106 -7.03 -1.66 11.77
C TYR A 106 -6.90 -2.18 13.19
N LEU A 107 -7.81 -1.75 14.04
CA LEU A 107 -8.03 -2.32 15.36
C LEU A 107 -9.53 -2.46 15.63
N ASN A 108 -9.90 -3.33 16.59
CA ASN A 108 -11.27 -3.48 17.03
C ASN A 108 -11.45 -2.66 18.32
N TRP A 109 -12.43 -1.75 18.32
CA TRP A 109 -12.74 -0.87 19.43
C TRP A 109 -14.25 -0.80 19.67
N GLN A 110 -14.69 -1.19 20.88
CA GLN A 110 -16.11 -1.16 21.29
C GLN A 110 -17.07 -1.88 20.33
N GLY A 111 -16.60 -2.96 19.69
CA GLY A 111 -17.39 -3.74 18.74
C GLY A 111 -17.24 -3.31 17.28
N ASP A 112 -16.65 -2.16 17.02
CA ASP A 112 -16.41 -1.63 15.67
C ASP A 112 -14.97 -1.86 15.22
N GLN A 113 -14.78 -2.04 13.91
CA GLN A 113 -13.46 -2.03 13.30
C GLN A 113 -13.07 -0.59 12.93
N LYS A 114 -12.08 -0.04 13.64
CA LYS A 114 -11.50 1.27 13.35
C LYS A 114 -10.35 1.13 12.35
N LYS A 115 -10.46 1.77 11.20
CA LYS A 115 -9.45 1.72 10.14
C LYS A 115 -8.36 2.76 10.40
N VAL A 116 -7.16 2.29 10.72
CA VAL A 116 -5.95 3.11 10.91
C VAL A 116 -5.35 3.49 9.56
N TRP A 117 -5.40 2.58 8.59
CA TRP A 117 -4.86 2.75 7.25
C TRP A 117 -5.54 1.81 6.27
N GLY A 118 -5.95 2.31 5.12
CA GLY A 118 -6.50 1.49 4.04
C GLY A 118 -6.19 2.12 2.69
N VAL A 119 -5.40 1.42 1.85
CA VAL A 119 -4.99 1.96 0.55
C VAL A 119 -4.66 0.87 -0.46
N TRP A 120 -4.85 1.19 -1.74
CA TRP A 120 -4.31 0.45 -2.87
C TRP A 120 -3.11 1.21 -3.43
N VAL A 121 -1.90 0.66 -3.27
CA VAL A 121 -0.66 1.32 -3.64
C VAL A 121 -0.18 0.81 -4.99
N PRO A 122 -0.14 1.64 -6.03
CA PRO A 122 0.48 1.27 -7.30
C PRO A 122 2.01 1.17 -7.15
N PRO A 123 2.70 0.44 -8.04
CA PRO A 123 4.15 0.19 -7.92
C PRO A 123 5.01 1.45 -7.85
N ASP A 124 4.57 2.54 -8.46
CA ASP A 124 5.27 3.84 -8.57
C ASP A 124 4.77 4.91 -7.59
N GLY A 125 3.66 4.65 -6.88
CA GLY A 125 2.98 5.64 -6.03
C GLY A 125 3.43 5.68 -4.56
N ARG A 126 4.57 5.09 -4.18
CA ARG A 126 4.90 4.81 -2.78
C ARG A 126 5.52 5.96 -1.99
N LYS A 127 6.33 6.80 -2.62
CA LYS A 127 7.12 7.81 -1.89
C LYS A 127 6.33 8.77 -1.01
N PRO A 128 5.21 9.38 -1.46
CA PRO A 128 4.43 10.28 -0.61
C PRO A 128 3.76 9.55 0.58
N LEU A 129 3.41 8.27 0.41
CA LEU A 129 2.75 7.48 1.46
C LEU A 129 3.73 7.04 2.56
N LEU A 130 5.04 6.98 2.28
CA LEU A 130 6.05 6.56 3.25
C LEU A 130 6.08 7.46 4.49
N SER A 131 6.01 8.79 4.29
CA SER A 131 6.00 9.74 5.40
C SER A 131 4.75 9.62 6.26
N MET A 132 3.59 9.31 5.64
CA MET A 132 2.35 9.11 6.37
C MET A 132 2.38 7.85 7.23
N LEU A 133 2.99 6.76 6.74
CA LEU A 133 3.12 5.49 7.47
C LEU A 133 4.13 5.55 8.61
N SER A 134 5.07 6.48 8.57
CA SER A 134 6.05 6.70 9.65
C SER A 134 5.55 7.64 10.75
N ASP A 135 4.40 8.32 10.54
CA ASP A 135 3.84 9.31 11.45
C ASP A 135 2.31 9.19 11.53
N ILE A 136 1.83 8.01 11.88
CA ILE A 136 0.40 7.74 12.09
C ILE A 136 -0.02 8.27 13.47
N ASN A 137 -1.04 9.14 13.49
CA ASN A 137 -1.59 9.68 14.72
C ASN A 137 -3.12 9.57 14.70
N CYS A 138 -3.66 8.61 15.46
CA CYS A 138 -5.07 8.26 15.42
C CYS A 138 -5.78 8.62 16.72
N GLU A 139 -6.95 9.22 16.58
CA GLU A 139 -7.91 9.45 17.66
C GLU A 139 -9.10 8.49 17.45
N LEU A 140 -9.39 7.65 18.44
CA LEU A 140 -10.43 6.61 18.36
C LEU A 140 -11.85 7.17 18.24
N THR A 141 -12.07 8.39 18.69
CA THR A 141 -13.35 9.10 18.56
C THR A 141 -13.59 9.62 17.15
N ASN A 142 -12.53 9.70 16.31
CA ASN A 142 -12.70 10.14 14.94
C ASN A 142 -13.56 9.16 14.10
N ILE A 143 -14.34 9.73 13.19
CA ILE A 143 -14.97 9.00 12.09
C ILE A 143 -13.95 8.71 10.99
N GLU A 144 -14.21 7.71 10.16
CA GLU A 144 -13.39 7.42 8.98
C GLU A 144 -13.44 8.58 7.99
N ARG A 145 -12.29 8.92 7.42
CA ARG A 145 -12.07 10.02 6.47
C ARG A 145 -11.38 9.49 5.22
N ILE A 146 -11.50 10.25 4.14
CA ILE A 146 -10.71 10.04 2.93
C ILE A 146 -9.61 11.09 2.89
N HIS A 147 -8.36 10.63 2.74
CA HIS A 147 -7.20 11.48 2.53
C HIS A 147 -6.71 11.27 1.10
N GLU A 148 -6.87 12.27 0.26
CA GLU A 148 -6.32 12.28 -1.09
C GLU A 148 -4.87 12.76 -1.05
N VAL A 149 -3.95 11.90 -1.49
CA VAL A 149 -2.51 12.12 -1.45
C VAL A 149 -2.01 12.38 -2.87
N GLU A 150 -1.48 13.58 -3.10
CA GLU A 150 -0.85 13.93 -4.37
C GLU A 150 0.49 13.21 -4.51
N ILE A 151 0.62 12.37 -5.56
CA ILE A 151 1.83 11.60 -5.81
C ILE A 151 2.85 12.38 -6.63
N ALA A 152 2.39 13.07 -7.65
CA ALA A 152 3.20 13.97 -8.47
C ALA A 152 2.29 15.06 -9.06
N PRO A 153 2.65 16.33 -8.93
CA PRO A 153 1.83 17.45 -9.40
C PRO A 153 1.49 17.39 -10.91
N GLU A 154 2.27 16.66 -11.68
CA GLU A 154 2.16 16.63 -13.14
C GLU A 154 1.66 15.28 -13.70
N LYS A 155 1.48 14.26 -12.88
CA LYS A 155 1.20 12.89 -13.35
C LYS A 155 0.30 12.12 -12.41
N GLY A 156 -0.98 12.06 -12.74
CA GLY A 156 -1.88 11.04 -12.23
C GLY A 156 -2.94 11.56 -11.26
N LEU A 157 -3.87 10.67 -10.98
CA LEU A 157 -4.90 10.90 -9.96
C LEU A 157 -4.28 10.76 -8.56
N PRO A 158 -4.79 11.50 -7.56
CA PRO A 158 -4.38 11.32 -6.18
C PRO A 158 -4.68 9.89 -5.72
N ILE A 159 -3.93 9.40 -4.73
CA ILE A 159 -4.23 8.14 -4.06
C ILE A 159 -5.11 8.41 -2.87
N SER A 160 -6.23 7.69 -2.77
CA SER A 160 -7.15 7.78 -1.64
C SER A 160 -6.71 6.82 -0.53
N VAL A 161 -6.49 7.38 0.66
CA VAL A 161 -6.22 6.66 1.91
C VAL A 161 -7.44 6.80 2.81
N TYR A 162 -7.97 5.69 3.28
CA TYR A 162 -9.10 5.62 4.21
C TYR A 162 -8.59 5.44 5.63
N SER A 163 -8.94 6.34 6.56
CA SER A 163 -8.41 6.32 7.91
C SER A 163 -9.21 7.13 8.91
N ILE A 164 -9.12 6.76 10.21
CA ILE A 164 -9.54 7.61 11.34
C ILE A 164 -8.43 8.56 11.81
N CYS A 165 -7.21 8.45 11.26
CA CYS A 165 -6.04 9.19 11.70
C CYS A 165 -5.93 10.54 10.98
N ASP A 166 -5.17 11.45 11.52
CA ASP A 166 -4.92 12.78 10.95
C ASP A 166 -3.49 12.92 10.45
N TRP A 167 -3.35 13.61 9.32
CA TRP A 167 -2.06 14.06 8.80
C TRP A 167 -2.15 15.54 8.43
N SER A 168 -1.12 16.30 8.80
CA SER A 168 -0.94 17.70 8.39
C SER A 168 0.22 17.76 7.42
N ASN A 169 -0.10 17.75 6.10
CA ASN A 169 0.90 17.78 5.03
C ASN A 169 0.29 18.47 3.82
N ASP A 170 1.03 19.36 3.17
CA ASP A 170 0.59 20.15 2.01
C ASP A 170 0.14 19.30 0.80
N ARG A 171 0.53 18.02 0.77
CA ARG A 171 0.14 17.06 -0.28
C ARG A 171 -1.08 16.23 0.06
N VAL A 172 -1.69 16.44 1.22
CA VAL A 172 -2.83 15.66 1.70
C VAL A 172 -4.05 16.56 1.81
N THR A 173 -5.08 16.24 1.03
CA THR A 173 -6.40 16.85 1.21
C THR A 173 -7.31 15.86 1.92
N THR A 174 -7.83 16.26 3.07
CA THR A 174 -8.74 15.44 3.89
C THR A 174 -10.19 15.78 3.58
N TYR A 175 -11.01 14.75 3.36
CA TYR A 175 -12.44 14.86 3.13
C TYR A 175 -13.18 14.16 4.28
N LEU A 176 -14.23 14.83 4.76
CA LEU A 176 -15.19 14.33 5.74
C LEU A 176 -16.51 14.04 5.05
N TYR A 177 -17.17 12.96 5.44
CA TYR A 177 -18.52 12.70 4.98
C TYR A 177 -19.49 13.63 5.69
N ASP A 178 -20.30 14.33 4.92
CA ASP A 178 -21.36 15.22 5.37
C ASP A 178 -22.71 14.55 5.17
N GLU A 179 -23.39 14.24 6.28
CA GLU A 179 -24.67 13.53 6.27
C GLU A 179 -25.80 14.38 5.66
N ASP A 180 -25.73 15.71 5.79
CA ASP A 180 -26.78 16.60 5.31
C ASP A 180 -26.78 16.70 3.77
N SER A 181 -25.62 16.70 3.15
CA SER A 181 -25.48 16.78 1.69
C SER A 181 -25.25 15.42 1.02
N ASP A 182 -25.13 14.31 1.80
CA ASP A 182 -24.81 12.96 1.33
C ASP A 182 -23.55 12.93 0.43
N THR A 183 -22.51 13.71 0.81
CA THR A 183 -21.27 13.83 0.04
C THR A 183 -20.04 14.02 0.92
N TYR A 184 -18.85 13.95 0.31
CA TYR A 184 -17.60 14.24 0.97
C TYR A 184 -17.22 15.71 0.75
N ILE A 185 -16.95 16.44 1.83
CA ILE A 185 -16.54 17.83 1.83
C ILE A 185 -15.08 17.93 2.29
N ALA A 186 -14.29 18.72 1.58
CA ALA A 186 -12.91 18.96 2.00
C ALA A 186 -12.87 19.68 3.36
N LYS A 187 -12.09 19.16 4.32
CA LYS A 187 -12.01 19.69 5.69
C LYS A 187 -11.70 21.19 5.74
N LYS A 188 -10.92 21.72 4.79
CA LYS A 188 -10.60 23.15 4.65
C LYS A 188 -11.82 24.03 4.28
N ASP A 189 -12.88 23.44 3.73
CA ASP A 189 -14.07 24.14 3.25
C ASP A 189 -15.21 24.08 4.28
N ILE A 190 -15.03 23.37 5.41
CA ILE A 190 -15.95 23.33 6.53
C ILE A 190 -15.71 24.59 7.36
N VAL A 191 -16.70 25.47 7.37
CA VAL A 191 -16.71 26.67 8.21
C VAL A 191 -17.34 26.27 9.54
N ASP A 192 -16.59 26.43 10.65
CA ASP A 192 -17.08 26.23 12.03
C ASP A 192 -18.12 27.29 12.43
#